data_60572ca612c719d6513ad3028aa4cad9
#
_entry.id   60572ca612c719d6513ad3028aa4cad9
#
_cell.length_a   1.000
_cell.length_b   1.000
_cell.length_c   1.000
_cell.angle_alpha   90.00
_cell.angle_beta   90.00
_cell.angle_gamma   90.00
#
_symmetry.space_group_name_H-M   'P 1'
#
loop_
_entity.id
_entity.type
_entity.pdbx_description
1 polymer ?
#
loop_
_entity_poly.entity_id
_entity_poly.type
_entity_poly.pdbx_seq_one_letter_code
_entity_poly.pdbx_strand_id
1 'polypeptide(L)'
;MLEIKNLNTGYEKKQVVFDVSLNVSQGEIVSLIGPNGAGKSTILKATCGLIPSWSGEVIFDKKKLNGNEPPQNLKLGISFCPQGNRVFDELTVQENLEIGGYILKKNKVNERIQRVLEIFPVLQGRFEQNAGSLSGGEQQMLAVARALIPEPKLLLLDEPSLGLAPNLVKELFDKFVELNKKFGITILIVEQKVREVLAISNRVYSLKLGSVSFSGKSEELLGDKERLKTLFL
;
A
#
# COMPACT_ATOMS: atom_id res chain seq x y z
N MET A 1 14.21 7.30 -1.25
CA MET A 1 12.84 7.83 -1.12
C MET A 1 12.29 7.59 0.28
N LEU A 2 11.96 6.35 0.69
CA LEU A 2 11.57 6.02 2.07
C LEU A 2 12.71 5.31 2.78
N GLU A 3 13.04 5.73 4.01
CA GLU A 3 13.97 5.06 4.92
C GLU A 3 13.31 4.91 6.28
N ILE A 4 13.32 3.71 6.81
CA ILE A 4 12.90 3.39 8.18
C ILE A 4 14.15 2.89 8.91
N LYS A 5 14.48 3.50 10.05
CA LYS A 5 15.67 3.20 10.83
C LYS A 5 15.28 2.86 12.26
N ASN A 6 15.59 1.64 12.68
CA ASN A 6 15.42 1.14 14.05
C ASN A 6 14.01 1.42 14.63
N LEU A 7 12.98 1.26 13.79
CA LEU A 7 11.59 1.56 14.15
C LEU A 7 11.11 0.62 15.24
N ASN A 8 10.64 1.21 16.34
CA ASN A 8 9.89 0.54 17.39
C ASN A 8 8.52 1.19 17.50
N THR A 9 7.46 0.40 17.44
CA THR A 9 6.08 0.89 17.52
C THR A 9 5.12 -0.24 17.88
N GLY A 10 3.88 0.14 18.19
CA GLY A 10 2.82 -0.80 18.55
C GLY A 10 1.52 -0.07 18.84
N TYR A 11 0.66 -0.71 19.59
CA TYR A 11 -0.66 -0.18 19.96
C TYR A 11 -0.76 -0.06 21.48
N GLU A 12 -1.16 1.11 21.97
CA GLU A 12 -1.26 1.42 23.40
C GLU A 12 0.06 1.13 24.14
N LYS A 13 0.13 0.03 24.91
CA LYS A 13 1.33 -0.42 25.64
C LYS A 13 1.96 -1.69 25.04
N LYS A 14 1.36 -2.25 23.98
CA LYS A 14 1.84 -3.50 23.37
C LYS A 14 2.73 -3.19 22.17
N GLN A 15 4.02 -3.47 22.31
CA GLN A 15 4.95 -3.38 21.19
C GLN A 15 4.69 -4.50 20.18
N VAL A 16 4.73 -4.17 18.89
CA VAL A 16 4.48 -5.09 17.77
C VAL A 16 5.65 -5.10 16.80
N VAL A 17 6.34 -3.98 16.64
CA VAL A 17 7.49 -3.81 15.74
C VAL A 17 8.72 -3.54 16.60
N PHE A 18 9.78 -4.30 16.36
CA PHE A 18 11.02 -4.30 17.14
C PHE A 18 12.20 -4.03 16.22
N ASP A 19 12.81 -2.87 16.34
CA ASP A 19 14.05 -2.44 15.70
C ASP A 19 14.08 -2.67 14.17
N VAL A 20 12.97 -2.38 13.50
CA VAL A 20 12.83 -2.60 12.06
C VAL A 20 13.55 -1.50 11.28
N SER A 21 14.44 -1.93 10.38
CA SER A 21 15.09 -1.07 9.39
C SER A 21 14.81 -1.59 7.98
N LEU A 22 14.32 -0.71 7.12
CA LEU A 22 14.09 -0.99 5.70
C LEU A 22 14.18 0.30 4.87
N ASN A 23 14.35 0.13 3.58
CA ASN A 23 14.31 1.26 2.65
C ASN A 23 13.57 0.90 1.36
N VAL A 24 13.02 1.93 0.71
CA VAL A 24 12.38 1.83 -0.61
C VAL A 24 12.96 2.94 -1.49
N SER A 25 13.53 2.55 -2.63
CA SER A 25 14.07 3.49 -3.62
C SER A 25 12.95 4.08 -4.47
N GLN A 26 13.20 5.21 -5.10
CA GLN A 26 12.23 5.81 -6.01
C GLN A 26 11.97 4.90 -7.22
N GLY A 27 10.71 4.71 -7.58
CA GLY A 27 10.30 3.85 -8.68
C GLY A 27 10.43 2.35 -8.41
N GLU A 28 10.64 1.95 -7.14
CA GLU A 28 10.77 0.55 -6.73
C GLU A 28 9.42 0.02 -6.24
N ILE A 29 9.12 -1.25 -6.52
CA ILE A 29 8.07 -2.02 -5.85
C ILE A 29 8.75 -2.89 -4.82
N VAL A 30 8.46 -2.66 -3.54
CA VAL A 30 8.98 -3.44 -2.41
C VAL A 30 7.84 -4.14 -1.71
N SER A 31 8.00 -5.43 -1.44
CA SER A 31 7.02 -6.21 -0.68
C SER A 31 7.47 -6.45 0.76
N LEU A 32 6.50 -6.42 1.68
CA LEU A 32 6.62 -6.91 3.05
C LEU A 32 5.81 -8.20 3.15
N ILE A 33 6.47 -9.32 3.42
CA ILE A 33 5.85 -10.63 3.60
C ILE A 33 6.08 -11.15 5.03
N GLY A 34 5.39 -12.21 5.39
CA GLY A 34 5.52 -12.85 6.70
C GLY A 34 4.17 -13.27 7.27
N PRO A 35 4.16 -14.06 8.37
CA PRO A 35 2.95 -14.57 8.97
C PRO A 35 2.02 -13.46 9.50
N ASN A 36 0.76 -13.82 9.79
CA ASN A 36 -0.19 -12.92 10.42
C ASN A 36 0.32 -12.51 11.81
N GLY A 37 0.14 -11.23 12.13
CA GLY A 37 0.65 -10.67 13.38
C GLY A 37 2.15 -10.33 13.40
N ALA A 38 2.89 -10.53 12.30
CA ALA A 38 4.32 -10.20 12.23
C ALA A 38 4.63 -8.69 12.24
N GLY A 39 3.64 -7.81 12.24
CA GLY A 39 3.85 -6.37 12.30
C GLY A 39 3.83 -5.64 10.95
N LYS A 40 3.56 -6.31 9.84
CA LYS A 40 3.57 -5.73 8.48
C LYS A 40 2.69 -4.48 8.34
N SER A 41 1.39 -4.61 8.63
CA SER A 41 0.43 -3.48 8.58
C SER A 41 0.76 -2.39 9.59
N THR A 42 1.39 -2.75 10.72
CA THR A 42 1.84 -1.81 11.74
C THR A 42 2.93 -0.88 11.21
N ILE A 43 3.87 -1.41 10.40
CA ILE A 43 4.90 -0.61 9.73
C ILE A 43 4.25 0.39 8.75
N LEU A 44 3.29 -0.05 7.92
CA LEU A 44 2.58 0.85 6.99
C LEU A 44 1.84 1.95 7.76
N LYS A 45 1.13 1.60 8.83
CA LYS A 45 0.40 2.57 9.66
C LYS A 45 1.33 3.57 10.34
N ALA A 46 2.48 3.15 10.84
CA ALA A 46 3.48 4.06 11.38
C ALA A 46 4.06 4.98 10.30
N THR A 47 4.34 4.44 9.11
CA THR A 47 4.85 5.21 7.97
C THR A 47 3.86 6.29 7.52
N CYS A 48 2.57 5.98 7.52
CA CYS A 48 1.55 6.94 7.11
C CYS A 48 1.13 7.91 8.25
N GLY A 49 1.56 7.67 9.50
CA GLY A 49 1.26 8.53 10.65
C GLY A 49 -0.04 8.19 11.38
N LEU A 50 -0.62 7.01 11.13
CA LEU A 50 -1.82 6.52 11.82
C LEU A 50 -1.54 6.02 13.25
N ILE A 51 -0.29 5.62 13.51
CA ILE A 51 0.19 5.26 14.84
C ILE A 51 1.55 5.91 15.09
N PRO A 52 1.90 6.26 16.33
CA PRO A 52 3.16 6.92 16.63
C PRO A 52 4.33 5.95 16.52
N SER A 53 5.48 6.44 16.04
CA SER A 53 6.78 5.76 16.23
C SER A 53 7.23 5.99 17.67
N TRP A 54 7.46 4.93 18.43
CA TRP A 54 7.93 5.04 19.82
C TRP A 54 9.42 5.38 19.88
N SER A 55 10.21 4.79 18.97
CA SER A 55 11.61 5.17 18.74
C SER A 55 12.01 4.84 17.30
N GLY A 56 13.23 5.22 16.92
CA GLY A 56 13.69 5.11 15.54
C GLY A 56 13.23 6.28 14.67
N GLU A 57 13.44 6.16 13.38
CA GLU A 57 13.13 7.23 12.44
C GLU A 57 12.41 6.70 11.20
N VAL A 58 11.42 7.44 10.74
CA VAL A 58 10.77 7.28 9.43
C VAL A 58 11.08 8.54 8.62
N ILE A 59 11.77 8.38 7.49
CA ILE A 59 12.25 9.48 6.66
C ILE A 59 11.71 9.28 5.23
N PHE A 60 11.10 10.32 4.69
CA PHE A 60 10.60 10.34 3.30
C PHE A 60 11.14 11.58 2.57
N ASP A 61 11.80 11.38 1.43
CA ASP A 61 12.44 12.43 0.64
C ASP A 61 13.29 13.38 1.53
N LYS A 62 14.12 12.80 2.41
CA LYS A 62 15.00 13.49 3.39
C LYS A 62 14.25 14.24 4.49
N LYS A 63 12.92 14.13 4.59
CA LYS A 63 12.10 14.73 5.64
C LYS A 63 11.71 13.68 6.66
N LYS A 64 11.90 13.97 7.94
CA LYS A 64 11.46 13.12 9.05
C LYS A 64 9.94 13.19 9.17
N LEU A 65 9.28 12.02 9.23
CA LEU A 65 7.83 11.89 9.34
C LEU A 65 7.35 11.69 10.78
N ASN A 66 8.26 11.37 11.70
CA ASN A 66 7.90 11.12 13.11
C ASN A 66 7.12 12.30 13.69
N GLY A 67 5.94 12.03 14.24
CA GLY A 67 5.03 13.04 14.78
C GLY A 67 4.10 13.71 13.76
N ASN A 68 4.25 13.40 12.49
CA ASN A 68 3.28 13.84 11.48
C ASN A 68 1.98 13.05 11.60
N GLU A 69 0.86 13.73 11.34
CA GLU A 69 -0.45 13.09 11.13
C GLU A 69 -0.65 12.70 9.65
N PRO A 70 -1.58 11.76 9.34
CA PRO A 70 -1.82 11.28 7.98
C PRO A 70 -2.04 12.39 6.93
N PRO A 71 -2.79 13.49 7.20
CA PRO A 71 -2.96 14.57 6.22
C PRO A 71 -1.66 15.28 5.85
N GLN A 72 -0.70 15.35 6.77
CA GLN A 72 0.62 15.95 6.51
C GLN A 72 1.44 15.04 5.59
N ASN A 73 1.44 13.73 5.85
CA ASN A 73 2.13 12.74 5.03
C ASN A 73 1.51 12.61 3.64
N LEU A 74 0.17 12.72 3.53
CA LEU A 74 -0.52 12.76 2.25
C LEU A 74 -0.07 13.97 1.40
N LYS A 75 0.06 15.17 2.01
CA LYS A 75 0.58 16.38 1.33
C LYS A 75 2.04 16.24 0.88
N LEU A 76 2.83 15.39 1.52
CA LEU A 76 4.19 15.07 1.10
C LEU A 76 4.23 14.08 -0.08
N GLY A 77 3.11 13.42 -0.39
CA GLY A 77 2.96 12.47 -1.48
C GLY A 77 2.95 11.01 -1.04
N ILE A 78 2.53 10.71 0.20
CA ILE A 78 2.34 9.35 0.69
C ILE A 78 0.84 9.05 0.77
N SER A 79 0.35 8.09 -0.01
CA SER A 79 -1.02 7.58 0.11
C SER A 79 -1.03 6.19 0.71
N PHE A 80 -2.10 5.87 1.44
CA PHE A 80 -2.30 4.59 2.09
C PHE A 80 -3.64 3.99 1.69
N CYS A 81 -3.62 2.76 1.17
CA CYS A 81 -4.79 1.93 0.93
C CYS A 81 -4.83 0.84 2.00
N PRO A 82 -5.71 0.94 3.00
CA PRO A 82 -5.82 -0.04 4.08
C PRO A 82 -6.47 -1.34 3.62
N GLN A 83 -6.27 -2.41 4.37
CA GLN A 83 -6.90 -3.70 4.18
C GLN A 83 -8.43 -3.61 4.21
N GLY A 84 -9.11 -4.42 3.38
CA GLY A 84 -10.55 -4.72 3.49
C GLY A 84 -11.47 -3.86 2.64
N ASN A 85 -11.09 -3.54 1.40
CA ASN A 85 -11.97 -2.89 0.39
C ASN A 85 -12.72 -1.66 0.94
N ARG A 86 -12.04 -0.82 1.73
CA ARG A 86 -12.67 0.26 2.48
C ARG A 86 -13.16 1.38 1.57
N VAL A 87 -14.38 1.23 1.09
CA VAL A 87 -15.12 2.27 0.36
C VAL A 87 -16.22 2.85 1.24
N PHE A 88 -16.81 3.96 0.83
CA PHE A 88 -18.00 4.53 1.43
C PHE A 88 -19.21 3.95 0.71
N ASP A 89 -19.84 2.93 1.29
CA ASP A 89 -20.88 2.10 0.66
C ASP A 89 -22.11 2.90 0.23
N GLU A 90 -22.50 3.91 1.01
CA GLU A 90 -23.64 4.78 0.74
C GLU A 90 -23.38 5.83 -0.37
N LEU A 91 -22.10 6.02 -0.72
CA LEU A 91 -21.69 6.98 -1.73
C LEU A 91 -21.48 6.30 -3.08
N THR A 92 -21.68 7.06 -4.15
CA THR A 92 -21.37 6.61 -5.52
C THR A 92 -19.87 6.40 -5.72
N VAL A 93 -19.50 5.73 -6.80
CA VAL A 93 -18.10 5.62 -7.26
C VAL A 93 -17.48 7.01 -7.43
N GLN A 94 -18.21 7.93 -8.07
CA GLN A 94 -17.78 9.32 -8.24
C GLN A 94 -17.45 9.98 -6.91
N GLU A 95 -18.39 9.98 -5.96
CA GLU A 95 -18.22 10.61 -4.65
C GLU A 95 -17.07 9.98 -3.85
N ASN A 96 -16.90 8.65 -3.93
CA ASN A 96 -15.75 7.98 -3.35
C ASN A 96 -14.42 8.51 -3.92
N LEU A 97 -14.34 8.71 -5.23
CA LEU A 97 -13.14 9.25 -5.87
C LEU A 97 -12.92 10.74 -5.50
N GLU A 98 -13.99 11.54 -5.45
CA GLU A 98 -13.93 12.96 -5.05
C GLU A 98 -13.37 13.13 -3.63
N ILE A 99 -13.79 12.27 -2.67
CA ILE A 99 -13.23 12.25 -1.31
C ILE A 99 -11.72 11.99 -1.32
N GLY A 100 -11.22 11.14 -2.23
CA GLY A 100 -9.78 10.92 -2.39
C GLY A 100 -9.00 12.19 -2.67
N GLY A 101 -9.66 13.18 -3.27
CA GLY A 101 -9.08 14.46 -3.64
C GLY A 101 -9.28 15.61 -2.62
N TYR A 102 -9.69 15.32 -1.38
CA TYR A 102 -10.08 16.34 -0.39
C TYR A 102 -9.00 17.39 -0.08
N ILE A 103 -7.73 17.07 -0.31
CA ILE A 103 -6.60 18.00 -0.15
C ILE A 103 -6.34 18.86 -1.39
N LEU A 104 -7.01 18.57 -2.51
CA LEU A 104 -6.79 19.22 -3.80
C LEU A 104 -7.83 20.35 -4.04
N LYS A 105 -7.51 21.26 -4.95
CA LYS A 105 -8.50 22.20 -5.46
C LYS A 105 -9.52 21.45 -6.35
N LYS A 106 -10.79 21.87 -6.31
CA LYS A 106 -11.91 21.20 -7.00
C LYS A 106 -11.65 20.94 -8.50
N ASN A 107 -11.06 21.90 -9.21
CA ASN A 107 -10.73 21.75 -10.63
C ASN A 107 -9.68 20.66 -10.89
N LYS A 108 -8.78 20.43 -9.94
CA LYS A 108 -7.78 19.37 -10.01
C LYS A 108 -8.37 17.98 -9.75
N VAL A 109 -9.37 17.88 -8.87
CA VAL A 109 -10.00 16.60 -8.53
C VAL A 109 -10.57 15.93 -9.77
N ASN A 110 -11.36 16.67 -10.60
CA ASN A 110 -11.94 16.13 -11.81
C ASN A 110 -10.89 15.64 -12.83
N GLU A 111 -9.81 16.39 -13.02
CA GLU A 111 -8.69 15.97 -13.86
C GLU A 111 -8.06 14.66 -13.39
N ARG A 112 -7.87 14.52 -12.07
CA ARG A 112 -7.30 13.30 -11.45
C ARG A 112 -8.23 12.10 -11.56
N ILE A 113 -9.52 12.31 -11.37
CA ILE A 113 -10.54 11.27 -11.54
C ILE A 113 -10.46 10.71 -12.96
N GLN A 114 -10.43 11.55 -14.00
CA GLN A 114 -10.34 11.07 -15.39
C GLN A 114 -9.10 10.22 -15.61
N ARG A 115 -7.93 10.64 -15.13
CA ARG A 115 -6.69 9.85 -15.24
C ARG A 115 -6.79 8.49 -14.52
N VAL A 116 -7.41 8.46 -13.35
CA VAL A 116 -7.60 7.23 -12.59
C VAL A 116 -8.59 6.29 -13.27
N LEU A 117 -9.63 6.80 -13.91
CA LEU A 117 -10.58 6.01 -14.70
C LEU A 117 -9.94 5.39 -15.95
N GLU A 118 -8.92 6.03 -16.55
CA GLU A 118 -8.12 5.41 -17.63
C GLU A 118 -7.37 4.16 -17.15
N ILE A 119 -6.95 4.15 -15.87
CA ILE A 119 -6.26 3.01 -15.26
C ILE A 119 -7.24 1.92 -14.85
N PHE A 120 -8.42 2.32 -14.35
CA PHE A 120 -9.50 1.44 -13.89
C PHE A 120 -10.80 1.65 -14.69
N PRO A 121 -10.86 1.26 -15.99
CA PRO A 121 -12.03 1.52 -16.84
C PRO A 121 -13.33 0.91 -16.33
N VAL A 122 -13.26 -0.18 -15.56
CA VAL A 122 -14.41 -0.83 -14.93
C VAL A 122 -15.21 0.13 -14.04
N LEU A 123 -14.54 1.11 -13.43
CA LEU A 123 -15.20 2.11 -12.58
C LEU A 123 -15.94 3.17 -13.39
N GLN A 124 -15.51 3.45 -14.62
CA GLN A 124 -16.17 4.44 -15.48
C GLN A 124 -17.60 4.04 -15.83
N GLY A 125 -17.83 2.76 -16.16
CA GLY A 125 -19.17 2.24 -16.46
C GLY A 125 -20.10 2.18 -15.25
N ARG A 126 -19.58 2.44 -14.03
CA ARG A 126 -20.32 2.36 -12.77
C ARG A 126 -20.27 3.68 -11.96
N PHE A 127 -19.92 4.76 -12.64
CA PHE A 127 -19.56 6.03 -12.02
C PHE A 127 -20.64 6.59 -11.07
N GLU A 128 -21.92 6.44 -11.45
CA GLU A 128 -23.07 6.88 -10.67
C GLU A 128 -23.65 5.78 -9.75
N GLN A 129 -23.03 4.59 -9.73
CA GLN A 129 -23.49 3.47 -8.92
C GLN A 129 -22.97 3.59 -7.50
N ASN A 130 -23.80 3.24 -6.49
CA ASN A 130 -23.38 3.19 -5.09
C ASN A 130 -22.28 2.14 -4.91
N ALA A 131 -21.21 2.50 -4.22
CA ALA A 131 -20.04 1.65 -4.02
C ALA A 131 -20.38 0.34 -3.29
N GLY A 132 -21.35 0.35 -2.37
CA GLY A 132 -21.83 -0.84 -1.66
C GLY A 132 -22.44 -1.90 -2.56
N SER A 133 -22.90 -1.54 -3.77
CA SER A 133 -23.48 -2.49 -4.74
C SER A 133 -22.45 -3.08 -5.72
N LEU A 134 -21.19 -2.65 -5.65
CA LEU A 134 -20.10 -3.20 -6.45
C LEU A 134 -19.68 -4.58 -5.93
N SER A 135 -19.13 -5.41 -6.81
CA SER A 135 -18.44 -6.63 -6.39
C SER A 135 -17.22 -6.30 -5.51
N GLY A 136 -16.80 -7.25 -4.66
CA GLY A 136 -15.63 -7.03 -3.80
C GLY A 136 -14.35 -6.67 -4.58
N GLY A 137 -14.18 -7.17 -5.81
CA GLY A 137 -13.07 -6.79 -6.68
C GLY A 137 -13.15 -5.35 -7.18
N GLU A 138 -14.35 -4.91 -7.57
CA GLU A 138 -14.59 -3.52 -7.99
C GLU A 138 -14.46 -2.55 -6.82
N GLN A 139 -14.90 -2.92 -5.61
CA GLN A 139 -14.69 -2.15 -4.40
C GLN A 139 -13.19 -2.01 -4.09
N GLN A 140 -12.42 -3.07 -4.25
CA GLN A 140 -10.97 -3.02 -4.07
C GLN A 140 -10.30 -2.10 -5.10
N MET A 141 -10.71 -2.20 -6.37
CA MET A 141 -10.22 -1.29 -7.41
C MET A 141 -10.58 0.17 -7.10
N LEU A 142 -11.79 0.42 -6.58
CA LEU A 142 -12.21 1.75 -6.15
C LEU A 142 -11.40 2.27 -4.95
N ALA A 143 -11.09 1.42 -3.97
CA ALA A 143 -10.27 1.80 -2.83
C ALA A 143 -8.84 2.19 -3.26
N VAL A 144 -8.23 1.43 -4.18
CA VAL A 144 -6.92 1.76 -4.76
C VAL A 144 -7.01 3.03 -5.62
N ALA A 145 -8.03 3.13 -6.49
CA ALA A 145 -8.28 4.29 -7.33
C ALA A 145 -8.38 5.58 -6.52
N ARG A 146 -9.13 5.55 -5.41
CA ARG A 146 -9.25 6.67 -4.48
C ARG A 146 -7.91 7.08 -3.88
N ALA A 147 -7.04 6.12 -3.52
CA ALA A 147 -5.72 6.40 -2.99
C ALA A 147 -4.77 7.03 -4.03
N LEU A 148 -5.08 6.92 -5.32
CA LEU A 148 -4.31 7.49 -6.42
C LEU A 148 -4.70 8.94 -6.78
N ILE A 149 -5.88 9.40 -6.39
CA ILE A 149 -6.36 10.76 -6.72
C ILE A 149 -5.37 11.87 -6.31
N PRO A 150 -4.68 11.78 -5.15
CA PRO A 150 -3.66 12.77 -4.76
C PRO A 150 -2.37 12.73 -5.60
N GLU A 151 -2.22 11.81 -6.56
CA GLU A 151 -0.97 11.49 -7.28
C GLU A 151 0.21 11.25 -6.34
N PRO A 152 0.17 10.16 -5.56
CA PRO A 152 1.21 9.89 -4.60
C PRO A 152 2.55 9.56 -5.29
N LYS A 153 3.64 9.94 -4.65
CA LYS A 153 4.98 9.47 -4.98
C LYS A 153 5.23 8.06 -4.41
N LEU A 154 4.63 7.79 -3.23
CA LEU A 154 4.69 6.52 -2.51
C LEU A 154 3.27 6.04 -2.20
N LEU A 155 2.93 4.88 -2.72
CA LEU A 155 1.67 4.18 -2.44
C LEU A 155 1.94 3.03 -1.47
N LEU A 156 1.32 3.10 -0.30
CA LEU A 156 1.34 2.06 0.72
C LEU A 156 0.08 1.19 0.56
N LEU A 157 0.25 -0.11 0.35
CA LEU A 157 -0.84 -1.06 0.11
C LEU A 157 -0.83 -2.15 1.19
N ASP A 158 -1.93 -2.31 1.91
CA ASP A 158 -2.08 -3.28 2.98
C ASP A 158 -3.03 -4.41 2.55
N GLU A 159 -2.46 -5.55 2.13
CA GLU A 159 -3.15 -6.76 1.67
C GLU A 159 -4.24 -6.49 0.61
N PRO A 160 -3.91 -5.78 -0.49
CA PRO A 160 -4.91 -5.37 -1.47
C PRO A 160 -5.56 -6.53 -2.22
N SER A 161 -4.99 -7.74 -2.18
CA SER A 161 -5.54 -8.92 -2.84
C SER A 161 -6.42 -9.78 -1.95
N LEU A 162 -6.63 -9.37 -0.68
CA LEU A 162 -7.41 -10.16 0.27
C LEU A 162 -8.86 -10.34 -0.20
N GLY A 163 -9.34 -11.60 -0.19
CA GLY A 163 -10.70 -11.93 -0.59
C GLY A 163 -10.96 -11.93 -2.10
N LEU A 164 -9.99 -11.57 -2.93
CA LEU A 164 -10.15 -11.56 -4.39
C LEU A 164 -9.96 -12.94 -5.02
N ALA A 165 -10.75 -13.21 -6.06
CA ALA A 165 -10.55 -14.38 -6.91
C ALA A 165 -9.19 -14.30 -7.66
N PRO A 166 -8.57 -15.43 -8.02
CA PRO A 166 -7.22 -15.45 -8.58
C PRO A 166 -7.03 -14.60 -9.85
N ASN A 167 -8.03 -14.55 -10.72
CA ASN A 167 -8.00 -13.72 -11.94
C ASN A 167 -7.97 -12.21 -11.60
N LEU A 168 -8.76 -11.78 -10.60
CA LEU A 168 -8.79 -10.38 -10.14
C LEU A 168 -7.49 -9.98 -9.42
N VAL A 169 -6.85 -10.92 -8.71
CA VAL A 169 -5.53 -10.69 -8.11
C VAL A 169 -4.50 -10.38 -9.18
N LYS A 170 -4.47 -11.19 -10.24
CA LYS A 170 -3.54 -10.96 -11.36
C LYS A 170 -3.81 -9.60 -12.00
N GLU A 171 -5.06 -9.30 -12.32
CA GLU A 171 -5.45 -8.01 -12.90
C GLU A 171 -5.01 -6.82 -12.02
N LEU A 172 -5.26 -6.89 -10.71
CA LEU A 172 -4.87 -5.85 -9.76
C LEU A 172 -3.34 -5.67 -9.70
N PHE A 173 -2.60 -6.77 -9.69
CA PHE A 173 -1.12 -6.71 -9.66
C PHE A 173 -0.54 -6.20 -10.98
N ASP A 174 -1.12 -6.54 -12.12
CA ASP A 174 -0.77 -5.95 -13.41
C ASP A 174 -0.97 -4.43 -13.40
N LYS A 175 -2.04 -3.94 -12.73
CA LYS A 175 -2.26 -2.50 -12.52
C LYS A 175 -1.18 -1.86 -11.64
N PHE A 176 -0.70 -2.53 -10.60
CA PHE A 176 0.42 -2.00 -9.80
C PHE A 176 1.71 -1.88 -10.62
N VAL A 177 2.00 -2.85 -11.48
CA VAL A 177 3.13 -2.77 -12.41
C VAL A 177 2.94 -1.63 -13.41
N GLU A 178 1.74 -1.45 -13.94
CA GLU A 178 1.40 -0.34 -14.83
C GLU A 178 1.60 1.02 -14.16
N LEU A 179 1.10 1.19 -12.93
CA LEU A 179 1.26 2.39 -12.11
C LEU A 179 2.74 2.72 -11.88
N ASN A 180 3.53 1.72 -11.52
CA ASN A 180 4.95 1.89 -11.30
C ASN A 180 5.69 2.28 -12.59
N LYS A 181 5.49 1.53 -13.70
CA LYS A 181 6.24 1.73 -14.96
C LYS A 181 5.83 3.00 -15.70
N LYS A 182 4.52 3.30 -15.80
CA LYS A 182 4.03 4.44 -16.59
C LYS A 182 4.07 5.76 -15.81
N PHE A 183 3.82 5.72 -14.50
CA PHE A 183 3.68 6.92 -13.68
C PHE A 183 4.80 7.10 -12.67
N GLY A 184 5.75 6.14 -12.59
CA GLY A 184 6.89 6.21 -11.68
C GLY A 184 6.51 6.12 -10.19
N ILE A 185 5.31 5.64 -9.87
CA ILE A 185 4.83 5.53 -8.48
C ILE A 185 5.65 4.45 -7.76
N THR A 186 6.24 4.83 -6.64
CA THR A 186 6.92 3.89 -5.74
C THR A 186 5.86 3.15 -4.91
N ILE A 187 6.01 1.84 -4.74
CA ILE A 187 5.02 1.01 -4.05
C ILE A 187 5.69 0.24 -2.91
N LEU A 188 5.11 0.34 -1.71
CA LEU A 188 5.39 -0.55 -0.59
C LEU A 188 4.12 -1.36 -0.29
N ILE A 189 4.17 -2.66 -0.56
CA ILE A 189 3.00 -3.53 -0.50
C ILE A 189 3.18 -4.63 0.55
N VAL A 190 2.20 -4.78 1.42
CA VAL A 190 2.06 -5.92 2.34
C VAL A 190 1.15 -6.94 1.67
N GLU A 191 1.57 -8.20 1.62
CA GLU A 191 0.79 -9.29 1.02
C GLU A 191 1.01 -10.65 1.69
N GLN A 192 -0.04 -11.48 1.59
CA GLN A 192 -0.01 -12.89 1.98
C GLN A 192 0.13 -13.84 0.78
N LYS A 193 -0.25 -13.39 -0.42
CA LYS A 193 -0.07 -14.13 -1.69
C LYS A 193 1.36 -13.94 -2.17
N VAL A 194 2.27 -14.68 -1.51
CA VAL A 194 3.71 -14.44 -1.60
C VAL A 194 4.25 -14.59 -3.02
N ARG A 195 3.85 -15.63 -3.74
CA ARG A 195 4.36 -15.86 -5.11
C ARG A 195 3.97 -14.73 -6.05
N GLU A 196 2.72 -14.32 -5.96
CA GLU A 196 2.14 -13.29 -6.80
C GLU A 196 2.80 -11.93 -6.54
N VAL A 197 2.99 -11.56 -5.28
CA VAL A 197 3.63 -10.27 -4.95
C VAL A 197 5.12 -10.25 -5.26
N LEU A 198 5.83 -11.37 -5.06
CA LEU A 198 7.24 -11.48 -5.44
C LEU A 198 7.46 -11.34 -6.94
N ALA A 199 6.50 -11.82 -7.77
CA ALA A 199 6.59 -11.73 -9.23
C ALA A 199 6.56 -10.28 -9.76
N ILE A 200 6.00 -9.35 -8.99
CA ILE A 200 5.92 -7.92 -9.36
C ILE A 200 6.91 -7.04 -8.60
N SER A 201 7.52 -7.55 -7.54
CA SER A 201 8.40 -6.77 -6.66
C SER A 201 9.86 -6.83 -7.10
N ASN A 202 10.59 -5.73 -6.94
CA ASN A 202 12.03 -5.67 -7.12
C ASN A 202 12.75 -6.30 -5.91
N ARG A 203 12.29 -5.93 -4.69
CA ARG A 203 12.86 -6.37 -3.42
C ARG A 203 11.77 -6.78 -2.44
N VAL A 204 12.20 -7.58 -1.47
CA VAL A 204 11.31 -8.10 -0.44
C VAL A 204 11.97 -8.01 0.94
N TYR A 205 11.17 -7.70 1.94
CA TYR A 205 11.48 -7.88 3.35
C TYR A 205 10.53 -8.91 3.93
N SER A 206 11.06 -9.91 4.63
CA SER A 206 10.26 -10.85 5.41
C SER A 206 10.30 -10.44 6.88
N LEU A 207 9.13 -10.36 7.50
CA LEU A 207 8.98 -10.08 8.93
C LEU A 207 8.60 -11.35 9.68
N LYS A 208 9.20 -11.53 10.86
CA LYS A 208 8.85 -12.56 11.82
C LYS A 208 8.92 -11.97 13.23
N LEU A 209 7.84 -12.14 14.02
CA LEU A 209 7.76 -11.64 15.40
C LEU A 209 8.15 -10.15 15.56
N GLY A 210 7.73 -9.31 14.62
CA GLY A 210 7.94 -7.87 14.66
C GLY A 210 9.31 -7.37 14.18
N SER A 211 10.20 -8.26 13.71
CA SER A 211 11.53 -7.92 13.23
C SER A 211 11.75 -8.41 11.79
N VAL A 212 12.70 -7.80 11.09
CA VAL A 212 13.10 -8.25 9.74
C VAL A 212 13.91 -9.54 9.88
N SER A 213 13.41 -10.63 9.30
CA SER A 213 14.08 -11.93 9.26
C SER A 213 14.87 -12.16 7.98
N PHE A 214 14.49 -11.49 6.90
CA PHE A 214 15.16 -11.55 5.61
C PHE A 214 14.95 -10.25 4.82
N SER A 215 15.96 -9.87 4.04
CA SER A 215 15.85 -8.83 3.01
C SER A 215 16.70 -9.21 1.81
N GLY A 216 16.17 -9.00 0.59
CA GLY A 216 16.88 -9.33 -0.64
C GLY A 216 16.07 -9.02 -1.90
N LYS A 217 16.58 -9.43 -3.05
CA LYS A 217 15.86 -9.36 -4.31
C LYS A 217 14.73 -10.38 -4.34
N SER A 218 13.58 -10.00 -4.90
CA SER A 218 12.42 -10.91 -4.99
C SER A 218 12.71 -12.16 -5.81
N GLU A 219 13.54 -12.05 -6.85
CA GLU A 219 13.98 -13.15 -7.71
C GLU A 219 14.68 -14.27 -6.92
N GLU A 220 15.46 -13.91 -5.88
CA GLU A 220 16.17 -14.89 -5.03
C GLU A 220 15.23 -15.83 -4.28
N LEU A 221 14.05 -15.31 -3.88
CA LEU A 221 13.03 -16.11 -3.19
C LEU A 221 12.10 -16.87 -4.13
N LEU A 222 11.79 -16.30 -5.32
CA LEU A 222 10.95 -16.98 -6.30
C LEU A 222 11.51 -18.32 -6.75
N GLY A 223 12.84 -18.43 -6.80
CA GLY A 223 13.56 -19.66 -7.19
C GLY A 223 13.72 -20.67 -6.05
N ASP A 224 13.53 -20.28 -4.78
CA ASP A 224 13.86 -21.11 -3.60
C ASP A 224 12.61 -21.40 -2.75
N LYS A 225 11.91 -22.48 -3.09
CA LYS A 225 10.70 -22.92 -2.37
C LYS A 225 10.95 -23.30 -0.90
N GLU A 226 12.11 -23.88 -0.60
CA GLU A 226 12.45 -24.30 0.78
C GLU A 226 12.73 -23.08 1.65
N ARG A 227 13.45 -22.11 1.14
CA ARG A 227 13.68 -20.83 1.84
C ARG A 227 12.37 -20.08 2.11
N LEU A 228 11.46 -20.06 1.12
CA LEU A 228 10.12 -19.48 1.34
C LEU A 228 9.38 -20.17 2.49
N LYS A 229 9.37 -21.51 2.55
CA LYS A 229 8.73 -22.23 3.68
C LYS A 229 9.34 -21.83 5.02
N THR A 230 10.67 -21.76 5.11
CA THR A 230 11.39 -21.43 6.36
C THR A 230 11.05 -20.03 6.88
N LEU A 231 10.75 -19.06 6.00
CA LEU A 231 10.36 -17.71 6.39
C LEU A 231 8.96 -17.63 7.03
N PHE A 232 8.12 -18.66 6.85
CA PHE A 232 6.75 -18.69 7.37
C PHE A 232 6.55 -19.70 8.53
N LEU A 233 7.54 -20.53 8.81
CA LEU A 233 7.58 -21.41 9.97
C LEU A 233 8.28 -20.73 11.16
#